data_543b30a42fef57ef32d5be05ed5c65c4
#
_entry.id   543b30a42fef57ef32d5be05ed5c65c4
#
_cell.length_a   1.000
_cell.length_b   1.000
_cell.length_c   1.000
_cell.angle_alpha   90.00
_cell.angle_beta   90.00
_cell.angle_gamma   90.00
#
_symmetry.space_group_name_H-M   'P 1'
#
loop_
_entity.id
_entity.type
_entity.pdbx_description
1 polymer ?
#
loop_
_entity_poly.entity_id
_entity_poly.type
_entity_poly.pdbx_seq_one_letter_code
_entity_poly.pdbx_strand_id
1 'polypeptide(L)'
;MSLRYQDKIDAFMSKVLAKDAHEPVFVQAVQEVADVIIPFMEDNPKYKSSNILDRIVEPERTIIFRVPWTDDNGNIQINRGFRVEFNSAIGPYKGGLRFHPSVNLGIL
;
A
#
# COMPACT_ATOMS: atom_id res chain seq x y z
N MET A 1 0.42 15.25 -17.87
CA MET A 1 1.23 14.09 -17.47
C MET A 1 2.64 14.24 -18.02
N SER A 2 3.64 14.02 -17.20
CA SER A 2 5.03 14.07 -17.64
C SER A 2 5.45 12.73 -18.23
N LEU A 3 6.15 12.75 -19.36
CA LEU A 3 6.77 11.57 -19.95
C LEU A 3 8.24 11.43 -19.55
N ARG A 4 8.73 12.36 -18.70
CA ARG A 4 10.11 12.30 -18.21
C ARG A 4 10.30 11.03 -17.40
N TYR A 5 11.38 10.33 -17.70
CA TYR A 5 11.75 9.10 -17.00
C TYR A 5 10.70 7.99 -17.09
N GLN A 6 9.92 7.98 -18.16
CA GLN A 6 8.86 6.96 -18.32
C GLN A 6 9.41 5.53 -18.28
N ASP A 7 10.60 5.32 -18.84
CA ASP A 7 11.27 4.03 -18.79
C ASP A 7 11.58 3.57 -17.35
N LYS A 8 11.93 4.51 -16.47
CA LYS A 8 12.21 4.21 -15.06
C LYS A 8 10.91 3.95 -14.29
N ILE A 9 9.86 4.69 -14.61
CA ILE A 9 8.53 4.45 -14.01
C ILE A 9 8.04 3.07 -14.43
N ASP A 10 8.14 2.72 -15.71
CA ASP A 10 7.71 1.42 -16.21
C ASP A 10 8.50 0.27 -15.58
N ALA A 11 9.80 0.44 -15.42
CA ALA A 11 10.64 -0.56 -14.77
C ALA A 11 10.24 -0.78 -13.32
N PHE A 12 9.97 0.30 -12.58
CA PHE A 12 9.51 0.22 -11.20
C PHE A 12 8.15 -0.48 -11.12
N MET A 13 7.20 -0.06 -11.95
CA MET A 13 5.86 -0.66 -11.95
C MET A 13 5.89 -2.13 -12.34
N SER A 14 6.81 -2.56 -13.18
CA SER A 14 6.97 -3.97 -13.51
C SER A 14 7.34 -4.80 -12.27
N LYS A 15 8.16 -4.27 -11.38
CA LYS A 15 8.47 -4.94 -10.11
C LYS A 15 7.26 -5.03 -9.19
N VAL A 16 6.48 -3.95 -9.13
CA VAL A 16 5.25 -3.92 -8.33
C VAL A 16 4.25 -4.94 -8.86
N LEU A 17 4.03 -4.98 -10.17
CA LEU A 17 3.12 -5.91 -10.80
C LEU A 17 3.55 -7.37 -10.62
N ALA A 18 4.84 -7.64 -10.57
CA ALA A 18 5.36 -8.99 -10.35
C ALA A 18 4.92 -9.55 -9.00
N LYS A 19 4.72 -8.69 -7.99
CA LYS A 19 4.31 -9.09 -6.63
C LYS A 19 2.83 -8.92 -6.36
N ASP A 20 2.23 -7.84 -6.86
CA ASP A 20 0.94 -7.36 -6.40
C ASP A 20 -0.10 -7.18 -7.52
N ALA A 21 0.06 -7.86 -8.64
CA ALA A 21 -0.89 -7.75 -9.76
C ALA A 21 -2.33 -8.12 -9.36
N HIS A 22 -2.49 -8.92 -8.31
CA HIS A 22 -3.81 -9.34 -7.79
C HIS A 22 -4.49 -8.26 -6.95
N GLU A 23 -3.83 -7.12 -6.72
CA GLU A 23 -4.35 -6.02 -5.92
C GLU A 23 -4.42 -4.74 -6.77
N PRO A 24 -5.41 -4.62 -7.68
CA PRO A 24 -5.42 -3.52 -8.65
C PRO A 24 -5.57 -2.14 -8.03
N VAL A 25 -6.29 -2.02 -6.92
CA VAL A 25 -6.44 -0.72 -6.23
C VAL A 25 -5.10 -0.26 -5.68
N PHE A 26 -4.36 -1.16 -5.06
CA PHE A 26 -3.02 -0.87 -4.55
C PHE A 26 -2.06 -0.50 -5.69
N VAL A 27 -2.07 -1.28 -6.78
CA VAL A 27 -1.21 -1.02 -7.95
C VAL A 27 -1.48 0.36 -8.52
N GLN A 28 -2.74 0.76 -8.63
CA GLN A 28 -3.08 2.09 -9.12
C GLN A 28 -2.58 3.19 -8.20
N ALA A 29 -2.73 3.03 -6.89
CA ALA A 29 -2.23 4.00 -5.93
C ALA A 29 -0.71 4.15 -6.03
N VAL A 30 0.00 3.05 -6.19
CA VAL A 30 1.45 3.07 -6.39
C VAL A 30 1.82 3.78 -7.68
N GLN A 31 1.06 3.54 -8.78
CA GLN A 31 1.31 4.20 -10.06
C GLN A 31 1.21 5.73 -9.92
N GLU A 32 0.19 6.21 -9.24
CA GLU A 32 0.00 7.66 -9.05
C GLU A 32 1.16 8.29 -8.29
N VAL A 33 1.66 7.61 -7.27
CA VAL A 33 2.82 8.09 -6.51
C VAL A 33 4.10 8.02 -7.35
N ALA A 34 4.30 6.90 -8.05
CA ALA A 34 5.51 6.70 -8.86
C ALA A 34 5.63 7.73 -9.98
N ASP A 35 4.52 8.08 -10.61
CA ASP A 35 4.50 9.07 -11.70
C ASP A 35 5.06 10.43 -11.28
N VAL A 36 4.92 10.78 -10.00
CA VAL A 36 5.38 12.06 -9.45
C VAL A 36 6.75 11.93 -8.77
N ILE A 37 6.93 10.87 -7.99
CA ILE A 37 8.12 10.74 -7.13
C ILE A 37 9.35 10.31 -7.93
N ILE A 38 9.22 9.44 -8.92
CA ILE A 38 10.37 8.99 -9.69
C ILE A 38 11.06 10.15 -10.43
N PRO A 39 10.33 11.01 -11.17
CA PRO A 39 10.97 12.19 -11.75
C PRO A 39 11.63 13.08 -10.73
N PHE A 40 10.99 13.29 -9.59
CA PHE A 40 11.56 14.10 -8.51
C PHE A 40 12.87 13.50 -7.99
N MET A 41 12.92 12.20 -7.76
CA MET A 41 14.11 11.53 -7.27
C MET A 41 15.24 11.54 -8.31
N GLU A 42 14.90 11.44 -9.59
CA GLU A 42 15.90 11.52 -10.65
C GLU A 42 16.52 12.92 -10.72
N ASP A 43 15.73 13.96 -10.49
CA ASP A 43 16.21 15.34 -10.46
C ASP A 43 16.93 15.68 -9.16
N ASN A 44 16.79 14.84 -8.12
CA ASN A 44 17.43 15.05 -6.81
C ASN A 44 18.17 13.78 -6.38
N PRO A 45 19.37 13.54 -6.95
CA PRO A 45 20.07 12.26 -6.76
C PRO A 45 20.34 11.84 -5.33
N LYS A 46 20.32 12.77 -4.37
CA LYS A 46 20.53 12.46 -2.95
C LYS A 46 19.51 11.47 -2.39
N TYR A 47 18.35 11.31 -3.04
CA TYR A 47 17.32 10.38 -2.60
C TYR A 47 17.40 9.01 -3.27
N LYS A 48 18.34 8.80 -4.20
CA LYS A 48 18.39 7.57 -5.00
C LYS A 48 19.02 6.39 -4.29
N SER A 49 19.92 6.66 -3.34
CA SER A 49 20.81 5.62 -2.77
C SER A 49 20.15 4.74 -1.70
N SER A 50 18.97 5.09 -1.19
CA SER A 50 18.35 4.36 -0.07
C SER A 50 17.14 3.54 -0.44
N ASN A 51 16.88 3.32 -1.71
CA ASN A 51 15.73 2.57 -2.20
C ASN A 51 14.41 3.01 -1.55
N ILE A 52 14.22 4.33 -1.45
CA ILE A 52 13.09 4.90 -0.71
C ILE A 52 11.77 4.38 -1.27
N LEU A 53 11.60 4.40 -2.60
CA LEU A 53 10.33 4.04 -3.20
C LEU A 53 10.04 2.54 -3.04
N ASP A 54 11.04 1.69 -3.20
CA ASP A 54 10.88 0.25 -2.97
C ASP A 54 10.46 -0.03 -1.52
N ARG A 55 10.95 0.75 -0.57
CA ARG A 55 10.60 0.59 0.84
C ARG A 55 9.20 1.11 1.14
N ILE A 56 8.79 2.21 0.51
CA ILE A 56 7.47 2.82 0.74
C ILE A 56 6.35 1.91 0.27
N VAL A 57 6.54 1.17 -0.81
CA VAL A 57 5.50 0.33 -1.38
C VAL A 57 5.42 -1.06 -0.73
N GLU A 58 6.30 -1.37 0.20
CA GLU A 58 6.28 -2.64 0.92
C GLU A 58 5.93 -2.38 2.38
N PRO A 59 4.79 -2.88 2.87
CA PRO A 59 4.43 -2.67 4.27
C PRO A 59 5.43 -3.35 5.20
N GLU A 60 5.64 -2.76 6.37
CA GLU A 60 6.53 -3.35 7.37
C GLU A 60 5.93 -4.62 7.94
N ARG A 61 4.61 -4.63 8.17
CA ARG A 61 3.92 -5.79 8.72
C ARG A 61 2.42 -5.68 8.47
N THR A 62 1.78 -6.82 8.23
CA THR A 62 0.33 -6.91 8.15
C THR A 62 -0.14 -8.01 9.10
N ILE A 63 -1.17 -7.71 9.88
CA ILE A 63 -1.80 -8.66 10.80
C ILE A 63 -3.22 -8.92 10.29
N ILE A 64 -3.56 -10.17 10.06
CA ILE A 64 -4.90 -10.60 9.67
C ILE A 64 -5.43 -11.45 10.80
N PHE A 65 -6.63 -11.13 11.28
CA PHE A 65 -7.15 -11.78 12.48
C PHE A 65 -8.67 -12.00 12.41
N ARG A 66 -9.13 -12.96 13.20
CA ARG A 66 -10.54 -13.31 13.30
C ARG A 66 -11.23 -12.42 14.33
N VAL A 67 -12.40 -11.90 13.97
CA VAL A 67 -13.22 -11.07 14.87
C VAL A 67 -14.58 -11.74 15.04
N PRO A 68 -14.79 -12.56 16.08
CA PRO A 68 -16.11 -13.08 16.40
C PRO A 68 -16.92 -12.03 17.17
N TRP A 69 -18.22 -11.96 16.86
CA TRP A 69 -19.12 -11.05 17.54
C TRP A 69 -20.55 -11.58 17.49
N THR A 70 -21.38 -11.16 18.41
CA THR A 70 -22.77 -11.61 18.50
C THR A 70 -23.69 -10.52 17.96
N ASP A 71 -24.54 -10.86 17.00
CA ASP A 71 -25.48 -9.91 16.40
C ASP A 71 -26.73 -9.73 17.29
N ASP A 72 -27.63 -8.84 16.85
CA ASP A 72 -28.83 -8.52 17.62
C ASP A 72 -29.79 -9.70 17.75
N ASN A 73 -29.68 -10.71 16.92
CA ASN A 73 -30.49 -11.92 16.97
C ASN A 73 -29.87 -13.03 17.82
N GLY A 74 -28.72 -12.78 18.45
CA GLY A 74 -28.01 -13.75 19.25
C GLY A 74 -27.14 -14.72 18.47
N ASN A 75 -26.96 -14.48 17.15
CA ASN A 75 -26.13 -15.33 16.32
C ASN A 75 -24.68 -14.86 16.34
N ILE A 76 -23.75 -15.82 16.36
CA ILE A 76 -22.32 -15.51 16.31
C ILE A 76 -21.91 -15.30 14.86
N GLN A 77 -21.38 -14.12 14.59
CA GLN A 77 -20.83 -13.73 13.31
C GLN A 77 -19.31 -13.73 13.38
N ILE A 78 -18.67 -14.01 12.25
CA ILE A 78 -17.20 -14.02 12.16
C ILE A 78 -16.76 -13.05 11.07
N ASN A 79 -16.02 -12.03 11.47
CA ASN A 79 -15.41 -11.11 10.52
C ASN A 79 -13.91 -11.33 10.47
N ARG A 80 -13.29 -10.79 9.41
CA ARG A 80 -11.84 -10.77 9.28
C ARG A 80 -11.37 -9.34 9.47
N GLY A 81 -10.41 -9.15 10.38
CA GLY A 81 -9.79 -7.86 10.61
C GLY A 81 -8.42 -7.78 9.94
N PHE A 82 -8.06 -6.58 9.51
CA PHE A 82 -6.77 -6.28 8.91
C PHE A 82 -6.12 -5.11 9.65
N ARG A 83 -4.86 -5.27 10.00
CA ARG A 83 -4.02 -4.19 10.50
C ARG A 83 -2.81 -4.08 9.57
N VAL A 84 -2.77 -3.05 8.74
CA VAL A 84 -1.62 -2.81 7.87
C VAL A 84 -0.71 -1.79 8.54
N GLU A 85 0.49 -2.22 8.87
CA GLU A 85 1.53 -1.40 9.46
C GLU A 85 2.54 -1.06 8.38
N PHE A 86 2.29 0.06 7.71
CA PHE A 86 2.97 0.36 6.46
C PHE A 86 4.36 0.94 6.68
N ASN A 87 4.48 1.99 7.48
CA ASN A 87 5.76 2.69 7.63
C ASN A 87 5.83 3.39 8.99
N SER A 88 6.91 3.13 9.72
CA SER A 88 7.14 3.72 11.04
C SER A 88 8.21 4.82 11.04
N ALA A 89 8.59 5.33 9.86
CA ALA A 89 9.70 6.27 9.74
C ALA A 89 9.52 7.56 10.56
N ILE A 90 8.28 8.01 10.73
CA ILE A 90 7.99 9.23 11.48
C ILE A 90 7.27 8.95 12.80
N GLY A 91 7.13 7.70 13.19
CA GLY A 91 6.53 7.33 14.46
C GLY A 91 5.67 6.08 14.38
N PRO A 92 4.94 5.75 15.46
CA PRO A 92 4.07 4.58 15.48
C PRO A 92 2.99 4.63 14.40
N TYR A 93 2.55 3.47 13.96
CA TYR A 93 1.49 3.38 12.97
C TYR A 93 0.20 3.96 13.52
N LYS A 94 -0.38 4.89 12.79
CA LYS A 94 -1.60 5.58 13.22
C LYS A 94 -2.37 6.03 12.00
N GLY A 95 -3.63 5.63 11.94
CA GLY A 95 -4.50 6.00 10.84
C GLY A 95 -5.96 5.85 11.25
N GLY A 96 -6.84 5.92 10.27
CA GLY A 96 -8.26 5.74 10.47
C GLY A 96 -8.65 4.28 10.57
N LEU A 97 -9.91 4.06 10.86
CA LEU A 97 -10.55 2.75 10.88
C LEU A 97 -11.64 2.74 9.81
N ARG A 98 -11.69 1.69 9.01
CA ARG A 98 -12.71 1.57 7.98
C ARG A 98 -13.56 0.34 8.23
N PHE A 99 -14.87 0.55 8.36
CA PHE A 99 -15.87 -0.50 8.41
C PHE A 99 -16.71 -0.45 7.15
N HIS A 100 -16.54 -1.44 6.28
CA HIS A 100 -17.36 -1.55 5.08
C HIS A 100 -17.19 -2.95 4.47
N PRO A 101 -18.23 -3.54 3.89
CA PRO A 101 -18.14 -4.86 3.27
C PRO A 101 -17.12 -4.96 2.14
N SER A 102 -16.78 -3.84 1.50
CA SER A 102 -15.81 -3.82 0.40
C SER A 102 -14.35 -3.81 0.86
N VAL A 103 -14.08 -3.72 2.16
CA VAL A 103 -12.71 -3.65 2.66
C VAL A 103 -11.97 -4.96 2.35
N ASN A 104 -10.81 -4.81 1.77
CA ASN A 104 -9.85 -5.89 1.56
C ASN A 104 -8.44 -5.36 1.76
N LEU A 105 -7.46 -6.25 1.70
CA LEU A 105 -6.07 -5.88 1.96
C LEU A 105 -5.55 -4.83 0.98
N GLY A 106 -5.91 -4.92 -0.29
CA GLY A 106 -5.45 -3.99 -1.31
C GLY A 106 -5.97 -2.57 -1.11
N ILE A 107 -7.17 -2.41 -0.53
CA ILE A 107 -7.76 -1.09 -0.25
C ILE A 107 -7.00 -0.42 0.91
N LEU A 108 -6.52 -1.16 1.88
CA LEU A 108 -5.83 -0.64 3.05
C LEU A 108 -4.38 -0.31 2.76
#